data_53bb9315ef33409f5bdb268de8d4ad8c
#
_entry.id   53bb9315ef33409f5bdb268de8d4ad8c
#
_cell.length_a   1.000
_cell.length_b   1.000
_cell.length_c   1.000
_cell.angle_alpha   90.00
_cell.angle_beta   90.00
_cell.angle_gamma   90.00
#
_symmetry.space_group_name_H-M   'P 1'
#
loop_
_entity.id
_entity.type
_entity.pdbx_description
1 polymer ?
#
loop_
_entity_poly.entity_id
_entity_poly.type
_entity_poly.pdbx_seq_one_letter_code
_entity_poly.pdbx_strand_id
1 'polypeptide(L)'
;MDINEVHFIYFSPTRTSKQVGEAIVRGTGLTNVVTTNLTLHTAEVDIPENTLTVIAVPVYGGKVAPLAMERLQGIRGSGSPVVLVVVYGNRAYEKALIELDAFASAQGFKVIAGATFVGEHSYSTEQNPIAPGRPDTNDLQYAEEFGAKIRTKINAAVDMEHLYPVDVNRIQRPRQPFLPLFKFLRRVI
;
A
#
# COMPACT_ATOMS: atom_id res chain seq x y z
N MET A 1 14.86 18.92 -3.92
CA MET A 1 14.91 17.55 -4.49
C MET A 1 13.94 17.48 -5.66
N ASP A 2 14.33 16.91 -6.79
CA ASP A 2 13.55 16.96 -8.04
C ASP A 2 12.95 15.57 -8.35
N ILE A 3 11.80 15.26 -7.73
CA ILE A 3 11.01 14.07 -8.03
C ILE A 3 9.81 14.49 -8.87
N ASN A 4 9.86 14.18 -10.18
CA ASN A 4 8.87 14.59 -11.18
C ASN A 4 8.12 13.40 -11.78
N GLU A 5 8.51 12.18 -11.41
CA GLU A 5 7.91 10.93 -11.88
C GLU A 5 7.44 10.07 -10.71
N VAL A 6 6.34 9.35 -10.92
CA VAL A 6 5.89 8.29 -10.03
C VAL A 6 5.79 6.97 -10.78
N HIS A 7 6.40 5.92 -10.24
CA HIS A 7 6.23 4.56 -10.72
C HIS A 7 5.20 3.83 -9.83
N PHE A 8 4.04 3.55 -10.39
CA PHE A 8 2.96 2.84 -9.71
C PHE A 8 3.05 1.34 -10.01
N ILE A 9 3.30 0.53 -8.99
CA ILE A 9 3.43 -0.92 -9.07
C ILE A 9 2.32 -1.56 -8.27
N TYR A 10 1.56 -2.47 -8.86
CA TYR A 10 0.48 -3.12 -8.16
C TYR A 10 0.28 -4.59 -8.54
N PHE A 11 -0.21 -5.35 -7.56
CA PHE A 11 -0.85 -6.64 -7.74
C PHE A 11 -2.29 -6.53 -7.22
N SER A 12 -3.31 -6.74 -8.06
CA SER A 12 -4.70 -6.44 -7.69
C SER A 12 -5.73 -7.28 -8.46
N PRO A 13 -5.93 -8.55 -8.11
CA PRO A 13 -6.89 -9.43 -8.79
C PRO A 13 -8.34 -8.91 -8.77
N THR A 14 -8.75 -8.25 -7.69
CA THR A 14 -10.10 -7.69 -7.49
C THR A 14 -10.18 -6.17 -7.72
N ARG A 15 -9.10 -5.56 -8.22
CA ARG A 15 -8.96 -4.11 -8.46
C ARG A 15 -8.90 -3.21 -7.22
N THR A 16 -9.13 -3.71 -6.01
CA THR A 16 -9.15 -2.88 -4.78
C THR A 16 -7.81 -2.21 -4.50
N SER A 17 -6.70 -2.97 -4.50
CA SER A 17 -5.35 -2.40 -4.31
C SER A 17 -4.99 -1.41 -5.42
N LYS A 18 -5.40 -1.68 -6.68
CA LYS A 18 -5.21 -0.76 -7.80
C LYS A 18 -5.92 0.57 -7.55
N GLN A 19 -7.20 0.55 -7.19
CA GLN A 19 -8.01 1.76 -6.96
C GLN A 19 -7.41 2.64 -5.86
N VAL A 20 -7.01 2.03 -4.73
CA VAL A 20 -6.35 2.74 -3.63
C VAL A 20 -5.01 3.35 -4.07
N GLY A 21 -4.17 2.56 -4.76
CA GLY A 21 -2.87 3.04 -5.26
C GLY A 21 -3.02 4.18 -6.26
N GLU A 22 -3.97 4.09 -7.21
CA GLU A 22 -4.28 5.16 -8.16
C GLU A 22 -4.73 6.45 -7.47
N ALA A 23 -5.53 6.35 -6.40
CA ALA A 23 -5.94 7.51 -5.62
C ALA A 23 -4.74 8.17 -4.91
N ILE A 24 -3.84 7.37 -4.33
CA ILE A 24 -2.59 7.88 -3.73
C ILE A 24 -1.75 8.60 -4.80
N VAL A 25 -1.56 7.96 -5.96
CA VAL A 25 -0.79 8.57 -7.07
C VAL A 25 -1.39 9.90 -7.50
N ARG A 26 -2.72 9.99 -7.69
CA ARG A 26 -3.38 11.27 -8.01
C ARG A 26 -3.10 12.32 -6.93
N GLY A 27 -3.20 11.95 -5.65
CA GLY A 27 -2.94 12.85 -4.53
C GLY A 27 -1.53 13.42 -4.49
N THR A 28 -0.52 12.75 -5.08
CA THR A 28 0.84 13.31 -5.18
C THR A 28 0.92 14.50 -6.11
N GLY A 29 -0.04 14.68 -7.01
CA GLY A 29 -0.01 15.72 -8.05
C GLY A 29 1.06 15.51 -9.13
N LEU A 30 1.76 14.36 -9.12
CA LEU A 30 2.71 14.01 -10.18
C LEU A 30 1.96 13.53 -11.42
N THR A 31 2.30 14.11 -12.57
CA THR A 31 1.61 13.81 -13.85
C THR A 31 2.36 12.82 -14.72
N ASN A 32 3.68 12.69 -14.53
CA ASN A 32 4.46 11.64 -15.20
C ASN A 32 4.31 10.33 -14.43
N VAL A 33 3.43 9.44 -14.90
CA VAL A 33 3.07 8.19 -14.22
C VAL A 33 3.46 7.00 -15.09
N VAL A 34 4.40 6.20 -14.62
CA VAL A 34 4.71 4.90 -15.17
C VAL A 34 3.99 3.83 -14.36
N THR A 35 3.42 2.82 -15.00
CA THR A 35 2.63 1.78 -14.30
C THR A 35 3.13 0.38 -14.64
N THR A 36 3.40 -0.41 -13.60
CA THR A 36 3.70 -1.84 -13.71
C THR A 36 2.60 -2.67 -13.05
N ASN A 37 1.88 -3.45 -13.87
CA ASN A 37 0.82 -4.34 -13.42
C ASN A 37 1.36 -5.77 -13.21
N LEU A 38 1.57 -6.15 -11.98
CA LEU A 38 2.03 -7.48 -11.60
C LEU A 38 0.90 -8.51 -11.44
N THR A 39 -0.36 -8.14 -11.74
CA THR A 39 -1.50 -9.05 -11.53
C THR A 39 -1.46 -10.25 -12.48
N LEU A 40 -0.98 -10.07 -13.70
CA LEU A 40 -0.96 -11.12 -14.72
C LEU A 40 0.46 -11.59 -15.09
N HIS A 41 1.46 -10.72 -14.95
CA HIS A 41 2.83 -10.96 -15.41
C HIS A 41 3.84 -10.57 -14.35
N THR A 42 5.04 -11.15 -14.43
CA THR A 42 6.24 -10.66 -13.76
C THR A 42 6.82 -9.48 -14.54
N ALA A 43 7.63 -8.66 -13.90
CA ALA A 43 8.38 -7.58 -14.53
C ALA A 43 9.78 -7.49 -13.91
N GLU A 44 10.76 -7.11 -14.70
CA GLU A 44 12.11 -6.74 -14.26
C GLU A 44 12.23 -5.23 -14.46
N VAL A 45 12.36 -4.49 -13.37
CA VAL A 45 12.36 -3.00 -13.38
C VAL A 45 13.34 -2.48 -12.35
N ASP A 46 14.29 -1.68 -12.81
CA ASP A 46 15.19 -0.90 -11.97
C ASP A 46 14.66 0.55 -11.88
N ILE A 47 14.33 0.99 -10.67
CA ILE A 47 13.74 2.31 -10.40
C ILE A 47 14.84 3.30 -10.04
N PRO A 48 14.99 4.41 -10.79
CA PRO A 48 15.96 5.46 -10.48
C PRO A 48 15.70 6.16 -9.14
N GLU A 49 16.76 6.67 -8.50
CA GLU A 49 16.68 7.36 -7.20
C GLU A 49 15.70 8.54 -7.18
N ASN A 50 15.56 9.26 -8.30
CA ASN A 50 14.70 10.44 -8.40
C ASN A 50 13.24 10.13 -8.79
N THR A 51 12.82 8.86 -8.74
CA THR A 51 11.45 8.42 -9.02
C THR A 51 10.75 8.00 -7.73
N LEU A 52 9.58 8.58 -7.46
CA LEU A 52 8.70 8.11 -6.38
C LEU A 52 8.08 6.76 -6.79
N THR A 53 8.16 5.77 -5.93
CA THR A 53 7.49 4.49 -6.16
C THR A 53 6.27 4.35 -5.25
N VAL A 54 5.16 3.84 -5.77
CA VAL A 54 4.00 3.43 -4.98
C VAL A 54 3.76 1.94 -5.23
N ILE A 55 3.89 1.10 -4.20
CA ILE A 55 3.63 -0.33 -4.28
C ILE A 55 2.32 -0.64 -3.57
N ALA A 56 1.32 -1.17 -4.28
CA ALA A 56 0.01 -1.50 -3.73
C ALA A 56 -0.33 -2.99 -3.93
N VAL A 57 -0.53 -3.72 -2.81
CA VAL A 57 -0.75 -5.16 -2.81
C VAL A 57 -1.85 -5.58 -1.84
N PRO A 58 -2.54 -6.72 -2.06
CA PRO A 58 -3.54 -7.24 -1.15
C PRO A 58 -2.91 -8.07 -0.03
N VAL A 59 -3.66 -8.17 1.08
CA VAL A 59 -3.32 -9.00 2.24
C VAL A 59 -4.10 -10.31 2.18
N TYR A 60 -3.40 -11.44 2.21
CA TYR A 60 -3.96 -12.78 2.31
C TYR A 60 -3.43 -13.47 3.58
N GLY A 61 -4.35 -13.82 4.50
CA GLY A 61 -3.97 -14.48 5.75
C GLY A 61 -3.02 -13.67 6.64
N GLY A 62 -3.13 -12.33 6.64
CA GLY A 62 -2.30 -11.44 7.47
C GLY A 62 -0.89 -11.17 6.91
N LYS A 63 -0.59 -11.64 5.70
CA LYS A 63 0.66 -11.43 4.95
C LYS A 63 0.35 -10.80 3.59
N VAL A 64 1.37 -10.31 2.92
CA VAL A 64 1.24 -9.96 1.49
C VAL A 64 0.84 -11.21 0.71
N ALA A 65 -0.02 -11.05 -0.29
CA ALA A 65 -0.39 -12.17 -1.16
C ALA A 65 0.88 -12.86 -1.72
N PRO A 66 1.07 -14.20 -1.54
CA PRO A 66 2.31 -14.87 -1.90
C PRO A 66 2.73 -14.65 -3.36
N LEU A 67 1.77 -14.69 -4.28
CA LEU A 67 2.04 -14.44 -5.69
C LEU A 67 2.46 -12.98 -5.97
N ALA A 68 1.98 -12.02 -5.16
CA ALA A 68 2.44 -10.63 -5.26
C ALA A 68 3.90 -10.53 -4.83
N MET A 69 4.29 -11.17 -3.72
CA MET A 69 5.69 -11.20 -3.27
C MET A 69 6.63 -11.88 -4.27
N GLU A 70 6.19 -12.96 -4.89
CA GLU A 70 6.94 -13.64 -5.96
C GLU A 70 7.18 -12.71 -7.14
N ARG A 71 6.13 -12.02 -7.61
CA ARG A 71 6.22 -11.14 -8.79
C ARG A 71 6.95 -9.82 -8.53
N LEU A 72 7.00 -9.38 -7.28
CA LEU A 72 7.80 -8.23 -6.88
C LEU A 72 9.31 -8.48 -6.92
N GLN A 73 9.80 -9.74 -6.95
CA GLN A 73 11.22 -10.06 -6.89
C GLN A 73 12.06 -9.43 -8.01
N GLY A 74 11.47 -9.11 -9.15
CA GLY A 74 12.11 -8.42 -10.26
C GLY A 74 12.15 -6.89 -10.14
N ILE A 75 11.61 -6.32 -9.06
CA ILE A 75 11.54 -4.86 -8.88
C ILE A 75 12.65 -4.43 -7.94
N ARG A 76 13.48 -3.49 -8.38
CA ARG A 76 14.61 -2.96 -7.61
C ARG A 76 14.57 -1.45 -7.54
N GLY A 77 14.96 -0.90 -6.40
CA GLY A 77 15.17 0.52 -6.20
C GLY A 77 16.66 0.84 -6.07
N SER A 78 17.07 1.99 -6.60
CA SER A 78 18.44 2.52 -6.44
C SER A 78 18.48 3.64 -5.41
N GLY A 79 17.97 3.39 -4.18
CA GLY A 79 17.74 4.41 -3.17
C GLY A 79 16.44 5.19 -3.35
N SER A 80 15.63 4.84 -4.35
CA SER A 80 14.39 5.54 -4.69
C SER A 80 13.37 5.51 -3.55
N PRO A 81 12.65 6.62 -3.29
CA PRO A 81 11.63 6.67 -2.25
C PRO A 81 10.44 5.80 -2.61
N VAL A 82 9.97 5.01 -1.64
CA VAL A 82 8.81 4.15 -1.84
C VAL A 82 7.73 4.37 -0.78
N VAL A 83 6.49 4.31 -1.25
CA VAL A 83 5.26 4.27 -0.45
C VAL A 83 4.69 2.87 -0.51
N LEU A 84 4.47 2.26 0.65
CA LEU A 84 3.97 0.91 0.76
C LEU A 84 2.49 0.90 1.14
N VAL A 85 1.69 0.18 0.37
CA VAL A 85 0.24 0.13 0.54
C VAL A 85 -0.22 -1.31 0.59
N VAL A 86 -0.90 -1.68 1.67
CA VAL A 86 -1.56 -2.98 1.79
C VAL A 86 -3.06 -2.82 1.94
N VAL A 87 -3.83 -3.60 1.16
CA VAL A 87 -5.29 -3.59 1.20
C VAL A 87 -5.79 -4.91 1.76
N TYR A 88 -6.62 -4.86 2.79
CA TYR A 88 -7.08 -6.04 3.52
C TYR A 88 -8.60 -6.10 3.65
N GLY A 89 -9.14 -7.32 3.75
CA GLY A 89 -10.58 -7.60 3.79
C GLY A 89 -11.21 -7.40 5.18
N ASN A 90 -11.01 -6.24 5.81
CA ASN A 90 -11.66 -5.80 7.06
C ASN A 90 -11.45 -6.67 8.32
N ARG A 91 -10.61 -7.70 8.28
CA ARG A 91 -10.26 -8.47 9.48
C ARG A 91 -9.02 -7.90 10.16
N ALA A 92 -7.85 -8.07 9.55
CA ALA A 92 -6.58 -7.55 10.00
C ALA A 92 -5.54 -7.61 8.88
N TYR A 93 -4.61 -6.69 8.85
CA TYR A 93 -3.45 -6.72 7.93
C TYR A 93 -2.21 -7.38 8.59
N GLU A 94 -2.26 -7.63 9.90
CA GLU A 94 -1.24 -8.31 10.73
C GLU A 94 0.19 -7.87 10.41
N LYS A 95 0.98 -8.74 9.74
CA LYS A 95 2.38 -8.50 9.41
C LYS A 95 2.62 -8.04 7.96
N ALA A 96 1.57 -7.90 7.16
CA ALA A 96 1.72 -7.67 5.72
C ALA A 96 2.53 -6.40 5.39
N LEU A 97 2.30 -5.29 6.12
CA LEU A 97 3.04 -4.06 5.86
C LEU A 97 4.52 -4.18 6.29
N ILE A 98 4.81 -4.89 7.38
CA ILE A 98 6.17 -5.15 7.85
C ILE A 98 6.92 -6.07 6.88
N GLU A 99 6.23 -7.07 6.33
CA GLU A 99 6.78 -7.97 5.32
C GLU A 99 7.12 -7.22 4.03
N LEU A 100 6.23 -6.33 3.59
CA LEU A 100 6.45 -5.50 2.41
C LEU A 100 7.59 -4.50 2.62
N ASP A 101 7.72 -3.92 3.82
CA ASP A 101 8.81 -3.02 4.20
C ASP A 101 10.17 -3.74 4.17
N ALA A 102 10.26 -4.91 4.79
CA ALA A 102 11.48 -5.70 4.78
C ALA A 102 11.89 -6.08 3.35
N PHE A 103 10.93 -6.45 2.50
CA PHE A 103 11.14 -6.70 1.09
C PHE A 103 11.66 -5.46 0.36
N ALA A 104 10.95 -4.34 0.43
CA ALA A 104 11.30 -3.11 -0.28
C ALA A 104 12.68 -2.59 0.12
N SER A 105 12.99 -2.63 1.42
CA SER A 105 14.31 -2.24 1.94
C SER A 105 15.42 -3.15 1.40
N ALA A 106 15.18 -4.47 1.33
CA ALA A 106 16.14 -5.43 0.76
C ALA A 106 16.34 -5.24 -0.76
N GLN A 107 15.34 -4.71 -1.46
CA GLN A 107 15.40 -4.37 -2.89
C GLN A 107 16.00 -2.97 -3.15
N GLY A 108 16.54 -2.30 -2.14
CA GLY A 108 17.24 -1.02 -2.29
C GLY A 108 16.33 0.21 -2.30
N PHE A 109 15.07 0.09 -1.88
CA PHE A 109 14.18 1.23 -1.72
C PHE A 109 14.35 1.94 -0.38
N LYS A 110 14.06 3.24 -0.35
CA LYS A 110 13.93 4.05 0.84
C LYS A 110 12.45 4.19 1.21
N VAL A 111 11.99 3.48 2.23
CA VAL A 111 10.58 3.48 2.63
C VAL A 111 10.23 4.79 3.33
N ILE A 112 9.49 5.67 2.66
CA ILE A 112 9.16 7.03 3.16
C ILE A 112 7.75 7.14 3.73
N ALA A 113 6.86 6.21 3.41
CA ALA A 113 5.51 6.15 3.94
C ALA A 113 4.94 4.74 3.83
N GLY A 114 3.97 4.43 4.68
CA GLY A 114 3.20 3.19 4.61
C GLY A 114 1.74 3.43 5.01
N ALA A 115 0.82 2.71 4.38
CA ALA A 115 -0.61 2.79 4.68
C ALA A 115 -1.32 1.45 4.55
N THR A 116 -2.42 1.32 5.27
CA THR A 116 -3.31 0.18 5.22
C THR A 116 -4.73 0.63 4.92
N PHE A 117 -5.39 0.00 3.96
CA PHE A 117 -6.76 0.32 3.57
C PHE A 117 -7.65 -0.92 3.63
N VAL A 118 -8.93 -0.70 3.90
CA VAL A 118 -9.94 -1.75 3.83
C VAL A 118 -10.40 -1.91 2.38
N GLY A 119 -10.49 -3.15 1.92
CA GLY A 119 -11.15 -3.52 0.67
C GLY A 119 -12.24 -4.54 0.93
N GLU A 120 -13.18 -4.70 0.01
CA GLU A 120 -14.14 -5.79 0.08
C GLU A 120 -13.42 -7.13 0.12
N HIS A 121 -13.83 -8.00 1.04
CA HIS A 121 -13.21 -9.30 1.23
C HIS A 121 -13.56 -10.24 0.07
N SER A 122 -12.61 -11.02 -0.41
CA SER A 122 -12.83 -11.99 -1.50
C SER A 122 -13.86 -13.08 -1.20
N TYR A 123 -14.21 -13.28 0.09
CA TYR A 123 -15.28 -14.19 0.54
C TYR A 123 -16.58 -13.43 0.85
N SER A 124 -16.67 -12.14 0.53
CA SER A 124 -17.93 -11.38 0.64
C SER A 124 -18.97 -11.98 -0.29
N THR A 125 -20.19 -12.19 0.22
CA THR A 125 -21.35 -12.62 -0.56
C THR A 125 -22.55 -11.75 -0.19
N GLU A 126 -23.60 -11.78 -0.97
CA GLU A 126 -24.85 -11.05 -0.63
C GLU A 126 -25.42 -11.46 0.72
N GLN A 127 -25.32 -12.78 1.08
CA GLN A 127 -25.80 -13.29 2.35
C GLN A 127 -24.87 -12.99 3.53
N ASN A 128 -23.56 -12.89 3.27
CA ASN A 128 -22.53 -12.63 4.26
C ASN A 128 -21.58 -11.52 3.77
N PRO A 129 -22.01 -10.25 3.78
CA PRO A 129 -21.23 -9.16 3.27
C PRO A 129 -20.07 -8.83 4.23
N ILE A 130 -18.83 -8.75 3.70
CA ILE A 130 -17.64 -8.38 4.45
C ILE A 130 -17.01 -7.16 3.80
N ALA A 131 -17.20 -5.98 4.39
CA ALA A 131 -16.80 -4.68 3.85
C ALA A 131 -17.28 -4.47 2.40
N PRO A 132 -18.59 -4.64 2.12
CA PRO A 132 -19.12 -4.55 0.78
C PRO A 132 -18.89 -3.14 0.19
N GLY A 133 -18.55 -3.10 -1.09
CA GLY A 133 -18.32 -1.85 -1.81
C GLY A 133 -17.06 -1.08 -1.41
N ARG A 134 -16.17 -1.67 -0.58
CA ARG A 134 -14.90 -1.02 -0.21
C ARG A 134 -13.77 -1.40 -1.20
N PRO A 135 -12.87 -0.44 -1.57
CA PRO A 135 -12.83 0.94 -1.08
C PRO A 135 -13.98 1.79 -1.64
N ASP A 136 -14.63 2.55 -0.76
CA ASP A 136 -15.66 3.51 -1.14
C ASP A 136 -15.07 4.91 -1.47
N THR A 137 -15.93 5.87 -1.77
CA THR A 137 -15.52 7.24 -2.12
C THR A 137 -14.71 7.89 -1.00
N ASN A 138 -15.05 7.64 0.27
CA ASN A 138 -14.32 8.21 1.41
C ASN A 138 -12.93 7.57 1.53
N ASP A 139 -12.83 6.25 1.33
CA ASP A 139 -11.53 5.57 1.33
C ASP A 139 -10.60 6.12 0.25
N LEU A 140 -11.15 6.35 -0.95
CA LEU A 140 -10.39 6.89 -2.07
C LEU A 140 -10.00 8.35 -1.83
N GLN A 141 -10.86 9.14 -1.19
CA GLN A 141 -10.52 10.50 -0.76
C GLN A 141 -9.39 10.49 0.27
N TYR A 142 -9.45 9.64 1.30
CA TYR A 142 -8.36 9.48 2.28
C TYR A 142 -7.06 9.02 1.63
N ALA A 143 -7.14 8.15 0.63
CA ALA A 143 -5.97 7.72 -0.13
C ALA A 143 -5.35 8.89 -0.91
N GLU A 144 -6.16 9.74 -1.52
CA GLU A 144 -5.72 10.93 -2.24
C GLU A 144 -5.11 11.98 -1.28
N GLU A 145 -5.74 12.24 -0.14
CA GLU A 145 -5.18 13.10 0.92
C GLU A 145 -3.86 12.57 1.46
N PHE A 146 -3.70 11.25 1.56
CA PHE A 146 -2.43 10.62 1.93
C PHE A 146 -1.36 10.87 0.87
N GLY A 147 -1.70 10.78 -0.42
CA GLY A 147 -0.82 11.15 -1.54
C GLY A 147 -0.34 12.61 -1.46
N ALA A 148 -1.24 13.55 -1.14
CA ALA A 148 -0.89 14.96 -0.96
C ALA A 148 0.09 15.18 0.21
N LYS A 149 -0.06 14.44 1.32
CA LYS A 149 0.88 14.46 2.46
C LYS A 149 2.25 13.92 2.06
N ILE A 150 2.31 12.88 1.23
CA ILE A 150 3.56 12.35 0.68
C ILE A 150 4.25 13.44 -0.16
N ARG A 151 3.52 14.12 -1.05
CA ARG A 151 4.07 15.22 -1.84
C ARG A 151 4.62 16.34 -0.97
N THR A 152 3.90 16.73 0.08
CA THR A 152 4.36 17.72 1.06
C THR A 152 5.66 17.27 1.74
N LYS A 153 5.76 16.01 2.15
CA LYS A 153 6.99 15.45 2.75
C LYS A 153 8.18 15.51 1.79
N ILE A 154 7.96 15.13 0.53
CA ILE A 154 8.98 15.18 -0.52
C ILE A 154 9.45 16.61 -0.76
N ASN A 155 8.53 17.56 -0.89
CA ASN A 155 8.84 18.96 -1.13
C ASN A 155 9.55 19.64 0.04
N ALA A 156 9.34 19.18 1.27
CA ALA A 156 10.01 19.69 2.47
C ALA A 156 11.45 19.19 2.61
N ALA A 157 11.82 18.10 1.94
CA ALA A 157 13.18 17.55 1.97
C ALA A 157 14.10 18.32 1.00
N VAL A 158 15.27 18.74 1.49
CA VAL A 158 16.28 19.45 0.68
C VAL A 158 16.88 18.51 -0.38
N ASP A 159 17.15 17.26 0.02
CA ASP A 159 17.73 16.22 -0.81
C ASP A 159 17.23 14.83 -0.33
N MET A 160 17.74 13.76 -0.96
CA MET A 160 17.40 12.39 -0.62
C MET A 160 17.87 11.95 0.78
N GLU A 161 18.96 12.52 1.31
CA GLU A 161 19.44 12.18 2.65
C GLU A 161 18.48 12.72 3.72
N HIS A 162 17.91 13.92 3.50
CA HIS A 162 16.93 14.57 4.37
C HIS A 162 15.49 14.07 4.17
N LEU A 163 15.24 13.20 3.22
CA LEU A 163 13.97 12.51 3.09
C LEU A 163 13.94 11.28 4.03
N TYR A 164 13.62 11.50 5.30
CA TYR A 164 13.72 10.48 6.34
C TYR A 164 12.78 9.29 6.11
N PRO A 165 13.29 8.05 6.26
CA PRO A 165 12.46 6.84 6.21
C PRO A 165 11.49 6.79 7.39
N VAL A 166 10.43 6.02 7.24
CA VAL A 166 9.48 5.73 8.32
C VAL A 166 9.76 4.36 8.91
N ASP A 167 9.51 4.22 10.20
CA ASP A 167 9.44 2.92 10.86
C ASP A 167 7.99 2.41 10.82
N VAL A 168 7.71 1.51 9.90
CA VAL A 168 6.35 0.95 9.73
C VAL A 168 5.88 0.14 10.94
N ASN A 169 6.80 -0.31 11.82
CA ASN A 169 6.43 -0.97 13.07
C ASN A 169 5.72 -0.03 14.04
N ARG A 170 5.91 1.29 13.88
CA ARG A 170 5.22 2.32 14.67
C ARG A 170 3.81 2.62 14.18
N ILE A 171 3.41 2.14 13.00
CA ILE A 171 2.02 2.18 12.56
C ILE A 171 1.25 1.30 13.54
N GLN A 172 0.69 1.94 14.58
CA GLN A 172 0.00 1.25 15.65
C GLN A 172 -1.17 0.48 15.04
N ARG A 173 -1.15 -0.83 15.22
CA ARG A 173 -2.38 -1.62 15.08
C ARG A 173 -3.41 -0.94 15.99
N PRO A 174 -4.60 -0.61 15.49
CA PRO A 174 -5.65 -0.18 16.39
C PRO A 174 -5.71 -1.25 17.49
N ARG A 175 -5.44 -0.85 18.75
CA ARG A 175 -5.65 -1.73 19.89
C ARG A 175 -7.11 -2.10 19.80
N GLN A 176 -7.41 -3.32 19.36
CA GLN A 176 -8.76 -3.82 19.50
C GLN A 176 -9.05 -3.74 20.99
N PRO A 177 -10.04 -2.92 21.42
CA PRO A 177 -10.43 -2.96 22.81
C PRO A 177 -10.75 -4.44 23.07
N PHE A 178 -10.29 -4.96 24.20
CA PHE A 178 -10.56 -6.32 24.62
C PHE A 178 -12.09 -6.46 24.72
N LEU A 179 -12.72 -6.81 23.62
CA LEU A 179 -14.15 -7.04 23.56
C LEU A 179 -14.35 -8.42 24.23
N PRO A 180 -15.11 -8.51 25.32
CA PRO A 180 -15.46 -9.80 25.89
C PRO A 180 -16.00 -10.69 24.77
N LEU A 181 -15.59 -11.94 24.75
CA LEU A 181 -15.90 -12.96 23.73
C LEU A 181 -17.40 -12.96 23.30
N PHE A 182 -18.31 -12.61 24.20
CA PHE A 182 -19.75 -12.52 23.96
C PHE A 182 -20.19 -11.38 23.02
N LYS A 183 -19.39 -10.29 22.86
CA LYS A 183 -19.70 -9.22 21.89
C LYS A 183 -19.23 -9.56 20.47
N PHE A 184 -18.25 -10.45 20.36
CA PHE A 184 -17.76 -10.92 19.06
C PHE A 184 -18.79 -11.83 18.39
N LEU A 185 -19.45 -12.71 19.16
CA LEU A 185 -20.50 -13.62 18.67
C LEU A 185 -21.78 -12.91 18.20
N ARG A 186 -22.06 -11.68 18.67
CA ARG A 186 -23.24 -10.89 18.26
C ARG A 186 -23.07 -10.11 16.95
N ARG A 187 -21.86 -10.06 16.39
CA ARG A 187 -21.57 -9.40 15.09
C ARG A 187 -21.33 -10.38 13.93
N VAL A 188 -21.44 -11.65 14.18
CA VAL A 188 -21.26 -12.76 13.21
C VAL A 188 -22.58 -13.46 12.93
N ILE A 189 -23.71 -12.96 13.48
CA ILE A 189 -25.06 -13.48 13.21
C ILE A 189 -25.85 -12.41 12.45
#